data_710148a00d74462d8138574c3b1e542a
#
_entry.id   710148a00d74462d8138574c3b1e542a
#
_cell.length_a   1.000
_cell.length_b   1.000
_cell.length_c   1.000
_cell.angle_alpha   90.00
_cell.angle_beta   90.00
_cell.angle_gamma   90.00
#
_symmetry.space_group_name_H-M   'P 1'
#
loop_
_entity.id
_entity.type
_entity.pdbx_description
1 polymer ?
#
loop_
_entity_poly.entity_id
_entity_poly.type
_entity_poly.pdbx_seq_one_letter_code
_entity_poly.pdbx_strand_id
1 'polypeptide(L)'
;MKSLLKYFKGYLWETFLGPVFKLLEAIFELCVPLIIAHLVDQVIPKKETSAVVMTVGVLFLFASFGVVVAITAQYFSSKAAVGFTREMTKDLYDKILSLPKDKRDRIGTSSLVTRLTSDTYQIQVGINLFLRLFLRAPIIVFGAIIMAFTISPKLTLWFLGMVAILTLIIVIMSRIVNPLFSKIRNITDRMVTVTRQQFQGMRVIRAFGQDASELEDFREVNQGYKIWQIRAGIWSSLVSPLTFLVVNMTLVCVIWQGQLNISAGLLTQGMLVALVNYLLQILTELIKLAMLVTSLNVSYISAKRVQEIFDLKEEDLLESLPVETAREQEAISAEKVSFTYPTASSPALENISFD
;
A
#
# COMPACT_ATOMS: atom_id res chain seq x y z
N MET A 1 1.66 10.95 -13.59
CA MET A 1 1.92 9.54 -13.24
C MET A 1 2.82 8.82 -14.25
N LYS A 2 2.59 8.92 -15.58
CA LYS A 2 3.52 8.33 -16.58
C LYS A 2 4.94 8.90 -16.48
N SER A 3 5.09 10.15 -16.09
CA SER A 3 6.39 10.81 -15.89
C SER A 3 7.22 10.19 -14.76
N LEU A 4 6.59 9.64 -13.72
CA LEU A 4 7.30 8.98 -12.62
C LEU A 4 7.89 7.62 -13.02
N LEU A 5 7.33 6.96 -14.05
CA LEU A 5 7.86 5.68 -14.54
C LEU A 5 9.28 5.79 -15.10
N LYS A 6 9.73 7.00 -15.47
CA LYS A 6 11.10 7.23 -15.94
C LYS A 6 12.17 6.78 -14.93
N TYR A 7 11.85 6.83 -13.62
CA TYR A 7 12.79 6.48 -12.56
C TYR A 7 13.09 4.98 -12.43
N PHE A 8 12.31 4.13 -13.12
CA PHE A 8 12.65 2.71 -13.24
C PHE A 8 13.80 2.43 -14.23
N LYS A 9 14.14 3.37 -15.13
CA LYS A 9 15.14 3.13 -16.18
C LYS A 9 16.51 2.69 -15.65
N GLY A 10 16.92 3.20 -14.48
CA GLY A 10 18.19 2.81 -13.84
C GLY A 10 18.15 1.43 -13.15
N TYR A 11 16.95 0.85 -12.95
CA TYR A 11 16.73 -0.36 -12.14
C TYR A 11 15.84 -1.38 -12.86
N LEU A 12 15.87 -1.43 -14.20
CA LEU A 12 15.01 -2.31 -14.99
C LEU A 12 15.26 -3.79 -14.70
N TRP A 13 16.53 -4.18 -14.56
CA TRP A 13 16.89 -5.56 -14.24
C TRP A 13 16.36 -5.99 -12.88
N GLU A 14 16.52 -5.16 -11.86
CA GLU A 14 16.02 -5.42 -10.52
C GLU A 14 14.49 -5.45 -10.48
N THR A 15 13.85 -4.55 -11.21
CA THR A 15 12.39 -4.47 -11.34
C THR A 15 11.80 -5.72 -12.01
N PHE A 16 12.54 -6.36 -12.91
CA PHE A 16 12.13 -7.60 -13.57
C PHE A 16 12.51 -8.84 -12.76
N LEU A 17 13.74 -8.92 -12.24
CA LEU A 17 14.24 -10.08 -11.51
C LEU A 17 13.49 -10.30 -10.19
N GLY A 18 13.12 -9.22 -9.46
CA GLY A 18 12.36 -9.33 -8.23
C GLY A 18 11.08 -10.16 -8.38
N PRO A 19 10.13 -9.77 -9.26
CA PRO A 19 8.94 -10.57 -9.57
C PRO A 19 9.24 -11.97 -10.11
N VAL A 20 10.25 -12.15 -10.97
CA VAL A 20 10.60 -13.48 -11.51
C VAL A 20 11.01 -14.45 -10.39
N PHE A 21 11.86 -14.02 -9.46
CA PHE A 21 12.22 -14.84 -8.30
C PHE A 21 11.01 -15.07 -7.38
N LYS A 22 10.09 -14.10 -7.25
CA LYS A 22 8.82 -14.29 -6.51
C LYS A 22 7.90 -15.30 -7.17
N LEU A 23 7.88 -15.38 -8.49
CA LEU A 23 7.15 -16.42 -9.23
C LEU A 23 7.77 -17.80 -9.02
N LEU A 24 9.09 -17.87 -9.07
CA LEU A 24 9.82 -19.12 -8.81
C LEU A 24 9.54 -19.63 -7.39
N GLU A 25 9.61 -18.76 -6.38
CA GLU A 25 9.22 -19.05 -4.99
C GLU A 25 7.78 -19.60 -4.91
N ALA A 26 6.82 -18.96 -5.60
CA ALA A 26 5.43 -19.39 -5.62
C ALA A 26 5.25 -20.80 -6.23
N ILE A 27 5.99 -21.11 -7.30
CA ILE A 27 5.96 -22.46 -7.92
C ILE A 27 6.49 -23.50 -6.94
N PHE A 28 7.60 -23.23 -6.24
CA PHE A 28 8.11 -24.15 -5.22
C PHE A 28 7.11 -24.37 -4.09
N GLU A 29 6.48 -23.29 -3.62
CA GLU A 29 5.47 -23.37 -2.56
C GLU A 29 4.26 -24.22 -2.96
N LEU A 30 3.83 -24.15 -4.23
CA LEU A 30 2.75 -24.99 -4.78
C LEU A 30 3.15 -26.47 -4.92
N CYS A 31 4.41 -26.80 -5.06
CA CYS A 31 4.89 -28.18 -5.16
C CYS A 31 4.95 -28.89 -3.81
N VAL A 32 5.14 -28.14 -2.70
CA VAL A 32 5.29 -28.73 -1.36
C VAL A 32 4.11 -29.63 -0.94
N PRO A 33 2.83 -29.22 -1.10
CA PRO A 33 1.72 -30.08 -0.74
C PRO A 33 1.68 -31.41 -1.50
N LEU A 34 2.12 -31.43 -2.76
CA LEU A 34 2.20 -32.68 -3.55
C LEU A 34 3.28 -33.63 -3.02
N ILE A 35 4.43 -33.10 -2.60
CA ILE A 35 5.50 -33.91 -2.01
C ILE A 35 5.03 -34.48 -0.67
N ILE A 36 4.28 -33.70 0.12
CA ILE A 36 3.66 -34.18 1.37
C ILE A 36 2.62 -35.27 1.07
N ALA A 37 1.81 -35.10 0.03
CA ALA A 37 0.85 -36.13 -0.39
C ALA A 37 1.57 -37.43 -0.76
N HIS A 38 2.62 -37.36 -1.54
CA HIS A 38 3.45 -38.50 -1.90
C HIS A 38 4.07 -39.18 -0.66
N LEU A 39 4.56 -38.40 0.30
CA LEU A 39 5.10 -38.90 1.56
C LEU A 39 4.03 -39.69 2.32
N VAL A 40 2.82 -39.16 2.47
CA VAL A 40 1.73 -39.81 3.22
C VAL A 40 1.20 -41.06 2.52
N ASP A 41 1.04 -41.03 1.20
CA ASP A 41 0.39 -42.07 0.44
C ASP A 41 1.31 -43.25 0.05
N GLN A 42 2.57 -42.96 -0.22
CA GLN A 42 3.48 -43.96 -0.83
C GLN A 42 4.68 -44.30 0.04
N VAL A 43 5.21 -43.35 0.82
CA VAL A 43 6.44 -43.56 1.58
C VAL A 43 6.15 -44.10 2.97
N ILE A 44 5.24 -43.49 3.73
CA ILE A 44 4.90 -43.91 5.10
C ILE A 44 4.35 -45.36 5.14
N PRO A 45 3.43 -45.79 4.23
CA PRO A 45 2.88 -47.16 4.27
C PRO A 45 3.92 -48.24 4.05
N LYS A 46 5.02 -47.96 3.35
CA LYS A 46 6.12 -48.92 3.11
C LYS A 46 6.94 -49.22 4.36
N LYS A 47 6.82 -48.41 5.42
CA LYS A 47 7.58 -48.51 6.67
C LYS A 47 9.11 -48.54 6.51
N GLU A 48 9.62 -48.03 5.38
CA GLU A 48 11.06 -47.94 5.09
C GLU A 48 11.58 -46.59 5.64
N THR A 49 12.31 -46.65 6.75
CA THR A 49 12.88 -45.46 7.39
C THR A 49 13.77 -44.65 6.44
N SER A 50 14.53 -45.36 5.58
CA SER A 50 15.43 -44.70 4.64
C SER A 50 14.66 -43.86 3.60
N ALA A 51 13.54 -44.36 3.07
CA ALA A 51 12.68 -43.64 2.14
C ALA A 51 12.02 -42.42 2.79
N VAL A 52 11.61 -42.53 4.05
CA VAL A 52 11.07 -41.41 4.84
C VAL A 52 12.13 -40.31 5.01
N VAL A 53 13.34 -40.67 5.47
CA VAL A 53 14.45 -39.74 5.66
C VAL A 53 14.83 -39.05 4.34
N MET A 54 14.86 -39.79 3.24
CA MET A 54 15.15 -39.24 1.92
C MET A 54 14.10 -38.18 1.48
N THR A 55 12.80 -38.52 1.65
CA THR A 55 11.71 -37.60 1.27
C THR A 55 11.69 -36.34 2.14
N VAL A 56 11.91 -36.49 3.46
CA VAL A 56 12.07 -35.35 4.37
C VAL A 56 13.30 -34.52 3.99
N GLY A 57 14.41 -35.15 3.59
CA GLY A 57 15.59 -34.48 3.06
C GLY A 57 15.27 -33.65 1.81
N VAL A 58 14.48 -34.19 0.88
CA VAL A 58 14.01 -33.45 -0.31
C VAL A 58 13.14 -32.25 0.12
N LEU A 59 12.20 -32.41 1.04
CA LEU A 59 11.40 -31.28 1.57
C LEU A 59 12.28 -30.20 2.19
N PHE A 60 13.30 -30.59 2.95
CA PHE A 60 14.25 -29.66 3.55
C PHE A 60 15.06 -28.91 2.48
N LEU A 61 15.51 -29.59 1.43
CA LEU A 61 16.19 -28.96 0.29
C LEU A 61 15.26 -27.97 -0.44
N PHE A 62 14.00 -28.34 -0.69
CA PHE A 62 13.02 -27.43 -1.28
C PHE A 62 12.78 -26.20 -0.41
N ALA A 63 12.64 -26.36 0.89
CA ALA A 63 12.46 -25.25 1.83
C ALA A 63 13.71 -24.35 1.84
N SER A 64 14.92 -24.94 1.92
CA SER A 64 16.16 -24.17 1.92
C SER A 64 16.37 -23.39 0.62
N PHE A 65 16.10 -24.01 -0.54
CA PHE A 65 16.15 -23.35 -1.83
C PHE A 65 15.09 -22.26 -1.93
N GLY A 66 13.87 -22.52 -1.45
CA GLY A 66 12.80 -21.54 -1.36
C GLY A 66 13.19 -20.29 -0.55
N VAL A 67 13.88 -20.46 0.58
CA VAL A 67 14.41 -19.35 1.39
C VAL A 67 15.44 -18.52 0.60
N VAL A 68 16.37 -19.17 -0.08
CA VAL A 68 17.38 -18.46 -0.90
C VAL A 68 16.70 -17.64 -2.00
N VAL A 69 15.73 -18.24 -2.71
CA VAL A 69 14.96 -17.57 -3.76
C VAL A 69 14.14 -16.41 -3.18
N ALA A 70 13.51 -16.60 -2.00
CA ALA A 70 12.73 -15.57 -1.33
C ALA A 70 13.60 -14.37 -0.92
N ILE A 71 14.79 -14.60 -0.35
CA ILE A 71 15.75 -13.55 0.02
C ILE A 71 16.23 -12.81 -1.23
N THR A 72 16.57 -13.53 -2.29
CA THR A 72 17.01 -12.94 -3.57
C THR A 72 15.90 -12.07 -4.18
N ALA A 73 14.67 -12.56 -4.22
CA ALA A 73 13.51 -11.80 -4.68
C ALA A 73 13.29 -10.53 -3.87
N GLN A 74 13.40 -10.64 -2.53
CA GLN A 74 13.27 -9.51 -1.62
C GLN A 74 14.37 -8.46 -1.86
N TYR A 75 15.60 -8.90 -2.03
CA TYR A 75 16.73 -8.02 -2.31
C TYR A 75 16.51 -7.20 -3.59
N PHE A 76 16.17 -7.86 -4.71
CA PHE A 76 15.95 -7.16 -5.98
C PHE A 76 14.74 -6.22 -5.94
N SER A 77 13.62 -6.64 -5.34
CA SER A 77 12.43 -5.79 -5.19
C SER A 77 12.71 -4.57 -4.31
N SER A 78 13.46 -4.74 -3.23
CA SER A 78 13.84 -3.64 -2.34
C SER A 78 14.84 -2.69 -3.02
N LYS A 79 15.83 -3.22 -3.72
CA LYS A 79 16.81 -2.43 -4.46
C LYS A 79 16.15 -1.59 -5.55
N ALA A 80 15.19 -2.16 -6.30
CA ALA A 80 14.41 -1.43 -7.30
C ALA A 80 13.57 -0.32 -6.65
N ALA A 81 12.87 -0.60 -5.56
CA ALA A 81 12.02 0.38 -4.89
C ALA A 81 12.83 1.53 -4.28
N VAL A 82 13.93 1.22 -3.59
CA VAL A 82 14.83 2.22 -2.99
C VAL A 82 15.52 3.04 -4.07
N GLY A 83 16.01 2.40 -5.13
CA GLY A 83 16.66 3.07 -6.24
C GLY A 83 15.73 4.04 -6.97
N PHE A 84 14.50 3.59 -7.28
CA PHE A 84 13.45 4.44 -7.84
C PHE A 84 13.20 5.68 -6.96
N THR A 85 13.03 5.46 -5.67
CA THR A 85 12.69 6.54 -4.73
C THR A 85 13.85 7.51 -4.56
N ARG A 86 15.09 7.01 -4.53
CA ARG A 86 16.30 7.83 -4.45
C ARG A 86 16.36 8.86 -5.59
N GLU A 87 16.23 8.39 -6.82
CA GLU A 87 16.31 9.26 -8.00
C GLU A 87 15.11 10.24 -8.06
N MET A 88 13.91 9.74 -7.74
CA MET A 88 12.71 10.56 -7.66
C MET A 88 12.84 11.66 -6.58
N THR A 89 13.36 11.31 -5.40
CA THR A 89 13.53 12.26 -4.29
C THR A 89 14.57 13.33 -4.62
N LYS A 90 15.65 12.95 -5.31
CA LYS A 90 16.65 13.89 -5.80
C LYS A 90 16.02 14.90 -6.77
N ASP A 91 15.37 14.41 -7.82
CA ASP A 91 14.70 15.29 -8.80
C ASP A 91 13.62 16.15 -8.13
N LEU A 92 12.89 15.59 -7.14
CA LEU A 92 11.87 16.35 -6.39
C LEU A 92 12.49 17.47 -5.57
N TYR A 93 13.63 17.22 -4.95
CA TYR A 93 14.36 18.24 -4.19
C TYR A 93 14.84 19.37 -5.09
N ASP A 94 15.49 19.03 -6.22
CA ASP A 94 15.96 19.98 -7.20
C ASP A 94 14.78 20.81 -7.76
N LYS A 95 13.65 20.15 -8.04
CA LYS A 95 12.42 20.82 -8.49
C LYS A 95 11.87 21.80 -7.44
N ILE A 96 11.86 21.43 -6.17
CA ILE A 96 11.39 22.31 -5.08
C ILE A 96 12.29 23.56 -4.98
N LEU A 97 13.60 23.40 -5.16
CA LEU A 97 14.53 24.54 -5.14
C LEU A 97 14.34 25.49 -6.32
N SER A 98 14.00 24.95 -7.51
CA SER A 98 13.76 25.73 -8.73
C SER A 98 12.37 26.39 -8.79
N LEU A 99 11.49 26.15 -7.80
CA LEU A 99 10.16 26.78 -7.78
C LEU A 99 10.24 28.25 -7.37
N PRO A 100 9.43 29.14 -8.00
CA PRO A 100 9.25 30.52 -7.58
C PRO A 100 8.80 30.61 -6.11
N LYS A 101 9.23 31.70 -5.44
CA LYS A 101 8.93 31.91 -4.01
C LYS A 101 7.44 31.92 -3.72
N ASP A 102 6.63 32.55 -4.55
CA ASP A 102 5.18 32.63 -4.41
C ASP A 102 4.52 31.23 -4.39
N LYS A 103 5.02 30.32 -5.21
CA LYS A 103 4.52 28.93 -5.27
C LYS A 103 4.95 28.11 -4.08
N ARG A 104 6.19 28.29 -3.61
CA ARG A 104 6.68 27.64 -2.39
C ARG A 104 5.89 28.11 -1.16
N ASP A 105 5.67 29.40 -1.02
CA ASP A 105 4.92 29.99 0.10
C ASP A 105 3.44 29.55 0.08
N ARG A 106 2.82 29.43 -1.11
CA ARG A 106 1.44 28.94 -1.26
C ARG A 106 1.27 27.48 -0.82
N ILE A 107 2.23 26.61 -1.10
CA ILE A 107 2.21 25.21 -0.70
C ILE A 107 2.57 25.07 0.78
N GLY A 108 3.46 25.89 1.27
CA GLY A 108 3.97 25.91 2.62
C GLY A 108 5.11 24.90 2.86
N THR A 109 6.12 25.34 3.60
CA THR A 109 7.33 24.53 3.86
C THR A 109 7.02 23.19 4.51
N SER A 110 6.09 23.16 5.48
CA SER A 110 5.69 21.90 6.15
C SER A 110 5.13 20.86 5.16
N SER A 111 4.31 21.31 4.19
CA SER A 111 3.76 20.43 3.14
C SER A 111 4.85 19.93 2.19
N LEU A 112 5.80 20.79 1.80
CA LEU A 112 6.93 20.40 0.94
C LEU A 112 7.82 19.36 1.62
N VAL A 113 8.13 19.53 2.90
CA VAL A 113 8.90 18.56 3.70
C VAL A 113 8.14 17.23 3.79
N THR A 114 6.83 17.25 4.03
CA THR A 114 6.01 16.03 4.06
C THR A 114 6.05 15.29 2.73
N ARG A 115 5.98 16.00 1.60
CA ARG A 115 6.05 15.40 0.26
C ARG A 115 7.43 14.79 -0.02
N LEU A 116 8.50 15.46 0.45
CA LEU A 116 9.88 14.99 0.26
C LEU A 116 10.24 13.78 1.15
N THR A 117 9.57 13.59 2.28
CA THR A 117 9.88 12.54 3.25
C THR A 117 8.80 11.47 3.30
N SER A 118 7.65 11.77 3.88
CA SER A 118 6.58 10.81 4.10
C SER A 118 5.97 10.29 2.80
N ASP A 119 5.69 11.17 1.82
CA ASP A 119 5.07 10.75 0.57
C ASP A 119 6.02 9.91 -0.28
N THR A 120 7.30 10.28 -0.37
CA THR A 120 8.30 9.48 -1.08
C THR A 120 8.49 8.10 -0.44
N TYR A 121 8.46 8.02 0.91
CA TYR A 121 8.50 6.75 1.62
C TYR A 121 7.27 5.88 1.35
N GLN A 122 6.06 6.46 1.33
CA GLN A 122 4.84 5.71 0.99
C GLN A 122 4.87 5.18 -0.46
N ILE A 123 5.44 5.95 -1.38
CA ILE A 123 5.66 5.49 -2.77
C ILE A 123 6.63 4.31 -2.78
N GLN A 124 7.74 4.38 -2.04
CA GLN A 124 8.71 3.29 -1.92
C GLN A 124 8.07 2.00 -1.41
N VAL A 125 7.29 2.10 -0.32
CA VAL A 125 6.58 0.96 0.27
C VAL A 125 5.62 0.35 -0.74
N GLY A 126 4.85 1.17 -1.46
CA GLY A 126 3.91 0.68 -2.48
C GLY A 126 4.60 -0.02 -3.65
N ILE A 127 5.70 0.54 -4.16
CA ILE A 127 6.49 -0.10 -5.23
C ILE A 127 7.05 -1.43 -4.74
N ASN A 128 7.62 -1.49 -3.54
CA ASN A 128 8.17 -2.73 -2.98
C ASN A 128 7.08 -3.81 -2.85
N LEU A 129 5.91 -3.46 -2.28
CA LEU A 129 4.79 -4.39 -2.16
C LEU A 129 4.22 -4.82 -3.51
N PHE A 130 4.14 -3.90 -4.47
CA PHE A 130 3.69 -4.20 -5.82
C PHE A 130 4.60 -5.26 -6.47
N LEU A 131 5.92 -5.04 -6.48
CA LEU A 131 6.89 -5.96 -7.08
C LEU A 131 6.88 -7.35 -6.42
N ARG A 132 6.53 -7.42 -5.12
CA ARG A 132 6.51 -8.67 -4.35
C ARG A 132 5.23 -9.46 -4.45
N LEU A 133 4.07 -8.78 -4.42
CA LEU A 133 2.78 -9.45 -4.22
C LEU A 133 1.88 -9.42 -5.44
N PHE A 134 2.05 -8.44 -6.36
CA PHE A 134 1.12 -8.25 -7.48
C PHE A 134 1.04 -9.46 -8.41
N LEU A 135 2.17 -10.08 -8.74
CA LEU A 135 2.20 -11.30 -9.56
C LEU A 135 2.10 -12.57 -8.72
N ARG A 136 2.75 -12.59 -7.55
CA ARG A 136 2.80 -13.77 -6.69
C ARG A 136 1.43 -14.22 -6.22
N ALA A 137 0.63 -13.33 -5.65
CA ALA A 137 -0.63 -13.70 -5.05
C ALA A 137 -1.66 -14.28 -6.04
N PRO A 138 -1.90 -13.68 -7.22
CA PRO A 138 -2.76 -14.32 -8.22
C PRO A 138 -2.24 -15.69 -8.67
N ILE A 139 -0.92 -15.84 -8.88
CA ILE A 139 -0.35 -17.11 -9.33
C ILE A 139 -0.51 -18.20 -8.28
N ILE A 140 -0.32 -17.90 -6.99
CA ILE A 140 -0.58 -18.91 -5.94
C ILE A 140 -2.07 -19.25 -5.89
N VAL A 141 -2.98 -18.26 -5.95
CA VAL A 141 -4.42 -18.53 -5.89
C VAL A 141 -4.87 -19.37 -7.08
N PHE A 142 -4.56 -18.97 -8.31
CA PHE A 142 -4.91 -19.72 -9.50
C PHE A 142 -4.16 -21.05 -9.60
N GLY A 143 -2.87 -21.05 -9.24
CA GLY A 143 -2.04 -22.25 -9.20
C GLY A 143 -2.56 -23.29 -8.22
N ALA A 144 -2.92 -22.86 -7.00
CA ALA A 144 -3.52 -23.76 -6.01
C ALA A 144 -4.89 -24.32 -6.47
N ILE A 145 -5.72 -23.51 -7.15
CA ILE A 145 -6.98 -23.97 -7.74
C ILE A 145 -6.71 -24.99 -8.85
N ILE A 146 -5.74 -24.74 -9.75
CA ILE A 146 -5.36 -25.67 -10.83
C ILE A 146 -4.82 -26.95 -10.22
N MET A 147 -3.94 -26.88 -9.26
CA MET A 147 -3.39 -28.08 -8.58
C MET A 147 -4.49 -28.85 -7.83
N ALA A 148 -5.42 -28.18 -7.15
CA ALA A 148 -6.57 -28.81 -6.54
C ALA A 148 -7.48 -29.47 -7.59
N PHE A 149 -7.65 -28.87 -8.77
CA PHE A 149 -8.44 -29.41 -9.85
C PHE A 149 -7.83 -30.70 -10.43
N THR A 150 -6.51 -30.80 -10.52
CA THR A 150 -5.83 -32.04 -10.95
C THR A 150 -6.01 -33.18 -9.96
N ILE A 151 -6.19 -32.89 -8.66
CA ILE A 151 -6.42 -33.89 -7.61
C ILE A 151 -7.89 -34.34 -7.63
N SER A 152 -8.83 -33.39 -7.54
CA SER A 152 -10.27 -33.69 -7.52
C SER A 152 -11.09 -32.50 -8.01
N PRO A 153 -11.64 -32.55 -9.24
CA PRO A 153 -12.49 -31.47 -9.77
C PRO A 153 -13.71 -31.16 -8.90
N LYS A 154 -14.32 -32.20 -8.32
CA LYS A 154 -15.50 -32.04 -7.43
C LYS A 154 -15.20 -31.27 -6.15
N LEU A 155 -14.05 -31.54 -5.52
CA LEU A 155 -13.66 -30.85 -4.30
C LEU A 155 -13.17 -29.43 -4.58
N THR A 156 -12.62 -29.18 -5.76
CA THR A 156 -12.19 -27.83 -6.18
C THR A 156 -13.36 -26.85 -6.33
N LEU A 157 -14.58 -27.34 -6.60
CA LEU A 157 -15.77 -26.47 -6.60
C LEU A 157 -16.00 -25.76 -5.26
N TRP A 158 -15.65 -26.42 -4.13
CA TRP A 158 -15.71 -25.80 -2.83
C TRP A 158 -14.73 -24.62 -2.70
N PHE A 159 -13.54 -24.73 -3.32
CA PHE A 159 -12.56 -23.62 -3.34
C PHE A 159 -13.07 -22.43 -4.14
N LEU A 160 -13.65 -22.68 -5.31
CA LEU A 160 -14.26 -21.63 -6.12
C LEU A 160 -15.41 -20.95 -5.38
N GLY A 161 -16.28 -21.75 -4.72
CA GLY A 161 -17.36 -21.25 -3.87
C GLY A 161 -16.81 -20.39 -2.72
N MET A 162 -15.78 -20.84 -2.03
CA MET A 162 -15.11 -20.09 -0.96
C MET A 162 -14.57 -18.75 -1.46
N VAL A 163 -13.81 -18.75 -2.56
CA VAL A 163 -13.23 -17.53 -3.13
C VAL A 163 -14.33 -16.55 -3.54
N ALA A 164 -15.41 -17.02 -4.17
CA ALA A 164 -16.54 -16.19 -4.56
C ALA A 164 -17.24 -15.56 -3.34
N ILE A 165 -17.50 -16.36 -2.30
CA ILE A 165 -18.14 -15.88 -1.06
C ILE A 165 -17.22 -14.89 -0.33
N LEU A 166 -15.93 -15.17 -0.21
CA LEU A 166 -14.96 -14.25 0.41
C LEU A 166 -14.88 -12.92 -0.35
N THR A 167 -14.82 -12.98 -1.67
CA THR A 167 -14.84 -11.77 -2.50
C THR A 167 -16.11 -10.95 -2.30
N LEU A 168 -17.27 -11.63 -2.25
CA LEU A 168 -18.56 -10.99 -1.98
C LEU A 168 -18.57 -10.30 -0.60
N ILE A 169 -18.10 -10.99 0.43
CA ILE A 169 -17.98 -10.44 1.80
C ILE A 169 -17.10 -9.19 1.78
N ILE A 170 -15.91 -9.26 1.17
CA ILE A 170 -14.99 -8.11 1.09
C ILE A 170 -15.65 -6.92 0.40
N VAL A 171 -16.33 -7.13 -0.73
CA VAL A 171 -17.01 -6.06 -1.46
C VAL A 171 -18.15 -5.45 -0.65
N ILE A 172 -18.99 -6.28 -0.01
CA ILE A 172 -20.11 -5.80 0.82
C ILE A 172 -19.57 -5.02 2.01
N MET A 173 -18.60 -5.58 2.74
CA MET A 173 -18.01 -4.93 3.91
C MET A 173 -17.31 -3.61 3.55
N SER A 174 -16.58 -3.57 2.44
CA SER A 174 -15.98 -2.32 1.96
C SER A 174 -17.03 -1.24 1.67
N ARG A 175 -18.17 -1.60 1.07
CA ARG A 175 -19.26 -0.65 0.79
C ARG A 175 -19.95 -0.14 2.06
N ILE A 176 -19.99 -0.94 3.12
CA ILE A 176 -20.57 -0.54 4.41
C ILE A 176 -19.56 0.30 5.22
N VAL A 177 -18.33 -0.16 5.31
CA VAL A 177 -17.30 0.37 6.23
C VAL A 177 -16.69 1.69 5.73
N ASN A 178 -16.42 1.80 4.42
CA ASN A 178 -15.78 3.00 3.87
C ASN A 178 -16.55 4.31 4.13
N PRO A 179 -17.89 4.39 3.93
CA PRO A 179 -18.64 5.61 4.25
C PRO A 179 -18.67 5.92 5.75
N LEU A 180 -18.60 4.90 6.63
CA LEU A 180 -18.51 5.12 8.08
C LEU A 180 -17.18 5.78 8.45
N PHE A 181 -16.06 5.31 7.90
CA PHE A 181 -14.75 5.95 8.10
C PHE A 181 -14.69 7.36 7.52
N SER A 182 -15.37 7.63 6.40
CA SER A 182 -15.47 8.98 5.87
C SER A 182 -16.23 9.92 6.83
N LYS A 183 -17.33 9.46 7.43
CA LYS A 183 -18.06 10.23 8.47
C LYS A 183 -17.19 10.49 9.70
N ILE A 184 -16.45 9.47 10.17
CA ILE A 184 -15.54 9.63 11.31
C ILE A 184 -14.49 10.70 11.00
N ARG A 185 -13.90 10.69 9.80
CA ARG A 185 -12.93 11.70 9.38
C ARG A 185 -13.51 13.11 9.46
N ASN A 186 -14.70 13.31 8.88
CA ASN A 186 -15.36 14.62 8.88
C ASN A 186 -15.65 15.12 10.31
N ILE A 187 -16.06 14.20 11.22
CA ILE A 187 -16.29 14.57 12.64
C ILE A 187 -14.97 14.86 13.34
N THR A 188 -13.89 14.12 13.03
CA THR A 188 -12.55 14.39 13.57
C THR A 188 -12.07 15.78 13.14
N ASP A 189 -12.25 16.15 11.87
CA ASP A 189 -11.89 17.48 11.36
C ASP A 189 -12.69 18.58 12.06
N ARG A 190 -14.00 18.34 12.30
CA ARG A 190 -14.84 19.25 13.09
C ARG A 190 -14.37 19.37 14.53
N MET A 191 -14.00 18.26 15.17
CA MET A 191 -13.45 18.25 16.54
C MET A 191 -12.18 19.07 16.64
N VAL A 192 -11.23 18.88 15.70
CA VAL A 192 -9.99 19.66 15.62
C VAL A 192 -10.31 21.16 15.45
N THR A 193 -11.29 21.50 14.60
CA THR A 193 -11.70 22.90 14.36
C THR A 193 -12.28 23.53 15.62
N VAL A 194 -13.22 22.87 16.30
CA VAL A 194 -13.83 23.34 17.55
C VAL A 194 -12.75 23.54 18.62
N THR A 195 -11.87 22.54 18.82
CA THR A 195 -10.77 22.64 19.79
C THR A 195 -9.85 23.81 19.48
N ARG A 196 -9.49 24.01 18.21
CA ARG A 196 -8.66 25.15 17.80
C ARG A 196 -9.33 26.49 18.08
N GLN A 197 -10.62 26.62 17.76
CA GLN A 197 -11.40 27.84 18.02
C GLN A 197 -11.50 28.14 19.51
N GLN A 198 -11.73 27.12 20.34
CA GLN A 198 -11.76 27.25 21.81
C GLN A 198 -10.41 27.72 22.37
N PHE A 199 -9.29 27.14 21.92
CA PHE A 199 -7.98 27.59 22.35
C PHE A 199 -7.64 29.01 21.88
N GLN A 200 -8.00 29.38 20.67
CA GLN A 200 -7.79 30.74 20.15
C GLN A 200 -8.68 31.76 20.87
N GLY A 201 -9.94 31.39 21.15
CA GLY A 201 -10.93 32.22 21.84
C GLY A 201 -10.92 32.17 23.35
N MET A 202 -9.99 31.44 24.01
CA MET A 202 -10.01 31.15 25.45
C MET A 202 -10.17 32.40 26.35
N ARG A 203 -9.55 33.52 25.98
CA ARG A 203 -9.69 34.77 26.74
C ARG A 203 -11.11 35.33 26.68
N VAL A 204 -11.73 35.24 25.53
CA VAL A 204 -13.12 35.73 25.30
C VAL A 204 -14.11 34.82 26.02
N ILE A 205 -13.94 33.50 25.87
CA ILE A 205 -14.79 32.49 26.53
C ILE A 205 -14.82 32.73 28.03
N ARG A 206 -13.64 32.90 28.66
CA ARG A 206 -13.54 33.19 30.11
C ARG A 206 -14.10 34.56 30.50
N ALA A 207 -13.85 35.60 29.69
CA ALA A 207 -14.34 36.94 29.95
C ALA A 207 -15.89 37.02 29.96
N PHE A 208 -16.52 36.19 29.13
CA PHE A 208 -17.99 36.13 29.03
C PHE A 208 -18.64 34.98 29.81
N GLY A 209 -17.83 34.17 30.55
CA GLY A 209 -18.30 33.05 31.36
C GLY A 209 -19.00 31.94 30.55
N GLN A 210 -18.56 31.72 29.27
CA GLN A 210 -19.17 30.76 28.35
C GLN A 210 -18.50 29.37 28.39
N ASP A 211 -17.70 29.09 29.40
CA ASP A 211 -16.97 27.81 29.52
C ASP A 211 -17.88 26.59 29.48
N ALA A 212 -19.09 26.68 30.10
CA ALA A 212 -20.06 25.59 30.14
C ALA A 212 -20.68 25.31 28.77
N SER A 213 -21.00 26.36 28.01
CA SER A 213 -21.58 26.25 26.66
C SER A 213 -20.57 25.63 25.68
N GLU A 214 -19.33 26.11 25.70
CA GLU A 214 -18.26 25.59 24.84
C GLU A 214 -17.90 24.13 25.18
N LEU A 215 -17.98 23.75 26.45
CA LEU A 215 -17.77 22.35 26.86
C LEU A 215 -18.93 21.46 26.34
N GLU A 216 -20.16 21.95 26.32
CA GLU A 216 -21.29 21.19 25.81
C GLU A 216 -21.21 21.01 24.29
N ASP A 217 -20.80 22.03 23.53
CA ASP A 217 -20.56 21.95 22.11
C ASP A 217 -19.48 20.89 21.77
N PHE A 218 -18.39 20.88 22.54
CA PHE A 218 -17.36 19.86 22.40
C PHE A 218 -17.90 18.45 22.72
N ARG A 219 -18.71 18.32 23.78
CA ARG A 219 -19.33 17.04 24.16
C ARG A 219 -20.25 16.50 23.08
N GLU A 220 -21.06 17.35 22.44
CA GLU A 220 -21.94 16.96 21.34
C GLU A 220 -21.12 16.36 20.17
N VAL A 221 -20.06 17.05 19.74
CA VAL A 221 -19.19 16.59 18.67
C VAL A 221 -18.50 15.28 19.05
N ASN A 222 -18.00 15.17 20.30
CA ASN A 222 -17.36 13.98 20.81
C ASN A 222 -18.33 12.79 20.93
N GLN A 223 -19.57 13.02 21.33
CA GLN A 223 -20.61 12.00 21.36
C GLN A 223 -20.93 11.48 19.95
N GLY A 224 -21.02 12.37 18.98
CA GLY A 224 -21.15 12.01 17.58
C GLY A 224 -19.97 11.14 17.08
N TYR A 225 -18.73 11.53 17.40
CA TYR A 225 -17.52 10.75 17.11
C TYR A 225 -17.61 9.34 17.70
N LYS A 226 -17.92 9.23 19.00
CA LYS A 226 -18.06 7.95 19.71
C LYS A 226 -19.05 7.02 19.03
N ILE A 227 -20.25 7.52 18.66
CA ILE A 227 -21.30 6.70 18.02
C ILE A 227 -20.82 6.13 16.69
N TRP A 228 -20.23 6.96 15.83
CA TRP A 228 -19.78 6.52 14.53
C TRP A 228 -18.55 5.62 14.63
N GLN A 229 -17.65 5.87 15.59
CA GLN A 229 -16.49 5.02 15.86
C GLN A 229 -16.91 3.63 16.30
N ILE A 230 -17.88 3.51 17.21
CA ILE A 230 -18.42 2.22 17.65
C ILE A 230 -19.08 1.49 16.47
N ARG A 231 -19.90 2.17 15.67
CA ARG A 231 -20.55 1.56 14.49
C ARG A 231 -19.51 1.06 13.47
N ALA A 232 -18.53 1.87 13.14
CA ALA A 232 -17.47 1.46 12.24
C ALA A 232 -16.65 0.29 12.81
N GLY A 233 -16.35 0.33 14.12
CA GLY A 233 -15.66 -0.74 14.83
C GLY A 233 -16.41 -2.07 14.76
N ILE A 234 -17.74 -2.07 15.04
CA ILE A 234 -18.57 -3.28 14.96
C ILE A 234 -18.53 -3.87 13.54
N TRP A 235 -18.82 -3.07 12.52
CA TRP A 235 -18.82 -3.57 11.13
C TRP A 235 -17.43 -4.02 10.66
N SER A 236 -16.39 -3.28 11.02
CA SER A 236 -15.03 -3.64 10.67
C SER A 236 -14.56 -4.92 11.36
N SER A 237 -14.92 -5.11 12.62
CA SER A 237 -14.53 -6.32 13.38
C SER A 237 -15.22 -7.59 12.90
N LEU A 238 -16.40 -7.49 12.26
CA LEU A 238 -17.12 -8.64 11.68
C LEU A 238 -16.39 -9.28 10.48
N VAL A 239 -15.50 -8.55 9.82
CA VAL A 239 -14.78 -9.07 8.63
C VAL A 239 -14.00 -10.34 8.98
N SER A 240 -13.22 -10.31 10.06
CA SER A 240 -12.41 -11.47 10.47
C SER A 240 -13.24 -12.70 10.84
N PRO A 241 -14.25 -12.64 11.75
CA PRO A 241 -15.07 -13.79 12.08
C PRO A 241 -15.80 -14.36 10.85
N LEU A 242 -16.34 -13.52 9.96
CA LEU A 242 -17.02 -14.00 8.75
C LEU A 242 -16.04 -14.72 7.81
N THR A 243 -14.84 -14.18 7.63
CA THR A 243 -13.80 -14.82 6.83
C THR A 243 -13.42 -16.17 7.41
N PHE A 244 -13.16 -16.24 8.73
CA PHE A 244 -12.85 -17.50 9.41
C PHE A 244 -13.99 -18.52 9.32
N LEU A 245 -15.25 -18.08 9.46
CA LEU A 245 -16.41 -18.95 9.34
C LEU A 245 -16.48 -19.59 7.95
N VAL A 246 -16.36 -18.81 6.88
CA VAL A 246 -16.42 -19.31 5.50
C VAL A 246 -15.30 -20.31 5.24
N VAL A 247 -14.08 -20.00 5.67
CA VAL A 247 -12.91 -20.87 5.46
C VAL A 247 -13.05 -22.17 6.24
N ASN A 248 -13.42 -22.11 7.52
CA ASN A 248 -13.57 -23.33 8.34
C ASN A 248 -14.76 -24.18 7.87
N MET A 249 -15.87 -23.57 7.44
CA MET A 249 -16.97 -24.32 6.84
C MET A 249 -16.54 -25.02 5.55
N THR A 250 -15.81 -24.32 4.68
CA THR A 250 -15.25 -24.94 3.47
C THR A 250 -14.29 -26.07 3.82
N LEU A 251 -13.42 -25.87 4.82
CA LEU A 251 -12.50 -26.90 5.30
C LEU A 251 -13.25 -28.15 5.79
N VAL A 252 -14.30 -27.99 6.59
CA VAL A 252 -15.13 -29.08 7.07
C VAL A 252 -15.81 -29.81 5.91
N CYS A 253 -16.36 -29.08 4.94
CA CYS A 253 -16.97 -29.67 3.75
C CYS A 253 -15.96 -30.45 2.90
N VAL A 254 -14.76 -29.92 2.71
CA VAL A 254 -13.68 -30.58 1.96
C VAL A 254 -13.21 -31.84 2.66
N ILE A 255 -13.03 -31.80 3.99
CA ILE A 255 -12.62 -32.98 4.78
C ILE A 255 -13.72 -34.03 4.76
N TRP A 256 -14.99 -33.66 4.99
CA TRP A 256 -16.11 -34.61 5.02
C TRP A 256 -16.29 -35.28 3.66
N GLN A 257 -16.39 -34.49 2.58
CA GLN A 257 -16.57 -35.05 1.24
C GLN A 257 -15.28 -35.75 0.75
N GLY A 258 -14.12 -35.30 1.16
CA GLY A 258 -12.83 -35.94 0.92
C GLY A 258 -12.78 -37.34 1.57
N GLN A 259 -13.22 -37.48 2.82
CA GLN A 259 -13.29 -38.76 3.51
C GLN A 259 -14.25 -39.76 2.83
N LEU A 260 -15.40 -39.25 2.32
CA LEU A 260 -16.32 -40.08 1.51
C LEU A 260 -15.66 -40.59 0.22
N ASN A 261 -14.90 -39.75 -0.45
CA ASN A 261 -14.16 -40.11 -1.64
C ASN A 261 -13.01 -41.09 -1.36
N ILE A 262 -12.36 -40.96 -0.20
CA ILE A 262 -11.34 -41.94 0.25
C ILE A 262 -11.98 -43.31 0.50
N SER A 263 -13.11 -43.35 1.17
CA SER A 263 -13.85 -44.60 1.42
C SER A 263 -14.33 -45.27 0.12
N ALA A 264 -14.58 -44.47 -0.92
CA ALA A 264 -14.94 -44.94 -2.26
C ALA A 264 -13.73 -45.32 -3.13
N GLY A 265 -12.50 -45.17 -2.62
CA GLY A 265 -11.27 -45.44 -3.38
C GLY A 265 -10.93 -44.41 -4.49
N LEU A 266 -11.61 -43.28 -4.48
CA LEU A 266 -11.44 -42.22 -5.48
C LEU A 266 -10.36 -41.16 -5.11
N LEU A 267 -9.96 -41.13 -3.85
CA LEU A 267 -8.99 -40.17 -3.31
C LEU A 267 -8.10 -40.88 -2.27
N THR A 268 -6.86 -40.39 -2.11
CA THR A 268 -5.96 -40.85 -1.08
C THR A 268 -5.91 -39.88 0.11
N GLN A 269 -5.39 -40.33 1.26
CA GLN A 269 -5.25 -39.46 2.44
C GLN A 269 -4.29 -38.30 2.20
N GLY A 270 -3.15 -38.56 1.53
CA GLY A 270 -2.19 -37.52 1.19
C GLY A 270 -2.74 -36.49 0.23
N MET A 271 -3.55 -36.89 -0.77
CA MET A 271 -4.24 -35.98 -1.66
C MET A 271 -5.21 -35.06 -0.89
N LEU A 272 -5.93 -35.58 0.12
CA LEU A 272 -6.78 -34.75 0.98
C LEU A 272 -5.97 -33.74 1.77
N VAL A 273 -4.83 -34.13 2.33
CA VAL A 273 -3.89 -33.24 3.03
C VAL A 273 -3.39 -32.13 2.09
N ALA A 274 -3.05 -32.47 0.84
CA ALA A 274 -2.64 -31.46 -0.15
C ALA A 274 -3.76 -30.45 -0.44
N LEU A 275 -5.01 -30.91 -0.59
CA LEU A 275 -6.16 -30.03 -0.81
C LEU A 275 -6.36 -29.07 0.37
N VAL A 276 -6.26 -29.54 1.60
CA VAL A 276 -6.34 -28.67 2.80
C VAL A 276 -5.23 -27.61 2.80
N ASN A 277 -4.01 -27.99 2.46
CA ASN A 277 -2.90 -27.02 2.35
C ASN A 277 -3.14 -25.97 1.26
N TYR A 278 -3.62 -26.36 0.07
CA TYR A 278 -3.97 -25.40 -0.98
C TYR A 278 -5.07 -24.44 -0.55
N LEU A 279 -6.08 -24.90 0.18
CA LEU A 279 -7.14 -24.06 0.74
C LEU A 279 -6.56 -22.98 1.68
N LEU A 280 -5.67 -23.37 2.58
CA LEU A 280 -5.01 -22.45 3.52
C LEU A 280 -4.06 -21.46 2.82
N GLN A 281 -3.38 -21.91 1.77
CA GLN A 281 -2.55 -21.02 0.93
C GLN A 281 -3.42 -19.96 0.23
N ILE A 282 -4.54 -20.35 -0.38
CA ILE A 282 -5.47 -19.40 -1.02
C ILE A 282 -5.94 -18.35 -0.02
N LEU A 283 -6.35 -18.75 1.19
CA LEU A 283 -6.77 -17.82 2.24
C LEU A 283 -5.67 -16.81 2.56
N THR A 284 -4.45 -17.29 2.80
CA THR A 284 -3.32 -16.45 3.17
C THR A 284 -3.00 -15.44 2.07
N GLU A 285 -3.05 -15.84 0.81
CA GLU A 285 -2.77 -14.95 -0.32
C GLU A 285 -3.91 -13.94 -0.58
N LEU A 286 -5.17 -14.31 -0.34
CA LEU A 286 -6.29 -13.35 -0.42
C LEU A 286 -6.18 -12.25 0.63
N ILE A 287 -5.74 -12.58 1.86
CA ILE A 287 -5.48 -11.58 2.91
C ILE A 287 -4.35 -10.63 2.47
N LYS A 288 -3.25 -11.17 1.94
CA LYS A 288 -2.13 -10.35 1.42
C LYS A 288 -2.55 -9.45 0.27
N LEU A 289 -3.43 -9.93 -0.63
CA LEU A 289 -4.00 -9.12 -1.71
C LEU A 289 -4.82 -7.94 -1.18
N ALA A 290 -5.63 -8.14 -0.16
CA ALA A 290 -6.40 -7.06 0.46
C ALA A 290 -5.48 -5.99 1.06
N MET A 291 -4.39 -6.40 1.74
CA MET A 291 -3.37 -5.48 2.26
C MET A 291 -2.65 -4.72 1.13
N LEU A 292 -2.33 -5.40 0.03
CA LEU A 292 -1.71 -4.79 -1.15
C LEU A 292 -2.58 -3.66 -1.71
N VAL A 293 -3.87 -3.90 -1.93
CA VAL A 293 -4.80 -2.88 -2.46
C VAL A 293 -4.83 -1.64 -1.57
N THR A 294 -4.88 -1.82 -0.25
CA THR A 294 -4.86 -0.71 0.71
C THR A 294 -3.57 0.08 0.62
N SER A 295 -2.42 -0.60 0.60
CA SER A 295 -1.11 0.05 0.53
C SER A 295 -0.89 0.77 -0.81
N LEU A 296 -1.35 0.19 -1.93
CA LEU A 296 -1.27 0.82 -3.24
C LEU A 296 -2.12 2.10 -3.31
N ASN A 297 -3.29 2.14 -2.66
CA ASN A 297 -4.11 3.35 -2.59
C ASN A 297 -3.38 4.49 -1.86
N VAL A 298 -2.73 4.20 -0.74
CA VAL A 298 -1.93 5.20 -0.02
C VAL A 298 -0.77 5.70 -0.89
N SER A 299 -0.02 4.78 -1.51
CA SER A 299 1.06 5.13 -2.43
C SER A 299 0.60 5.94 -3.63
N TYR A 300 -0.55 5.62 -4.19
CA TYR A 300 -1.15 6.35 -5.31
C TYR A 300 -1.45 7.80 -4.95
N ILE A 301 -2.05 8.03 -3.77
CA ILE A 301 -2.36 9.37 -3.26
C ILE A 301 -1.07 10.17 -3.05
N SER A 302 -0.05 9.56 -2.45
CA SER A 302 1.26 10.18 -2.25
C SER A 302 1.95 10.48 -3.57
N ALA A 303 1.89 9.56 -4.54
CA ALA A 303 2.43 9.79 -5.89
C ALA A 303 1.73 10.94 -6.62
N LYS A 304 0.41 11.09 -6.43
CA LYS A 304 -0.33 12.23 -6.99
C LYS A 304 0.15 13.56 -6.40
N ARG A 305 0.34 13.63 -5.07
CA ARG A 305 0.85 14.84 -4.40
C ARG A 305 2.27 15.21 -4.84
N VAL A 306 3.13 14.21 -5.05
CA VAL A 306 4.48 14.42 -5.58
C VAL A 306 4.42 14.87 -7.05
N GLN A 307 3.54 14.25 -7.85
CA GLN A 307 3.34 14.65 -9.25
C GLN A 307 2.87 16.10 -9.39
N GLU A 308 2.02 16.60 -8.49
CA GLU A 308 1.58 18.00 -8.45
C GLU A 308 2.76 18.97 -8.37
N ILE A 309 3.84 18.64 -7.64
CA ILE A 309 5.05 19.46 -7.59
C ILE A 309 5.79 19.44 -8.93
N PHE A 310 5.94 18.25 -9.54
CA PHE A 310 6.61 18.13 -10.83
C PHE A 310 5.87 18.87 -11.96
N ASP A 311 4.55 19.01 -11.86
CA ASP A 311 3.72 19.68 -12.87
C ASP A 311 3.74 21.23 -12.73
N LEU A 312 4.32 21.77 -11.65
CA LEU A 312 4.50 23.22 -11.49
C LEU A 312 5.58 23.74 -12.43
N LYS A 313 5.34 24.94 -12.98
CA LYS A 313 6.36 25.64 -13.77
C LYS A 313 7.49 26.11 -12.86
N GLU A 314 8.71 25.91 -13.32
CA GLU A 314 9.93 26.45 -12.72
C GLU A 314 9.98 27.97 -12.86
N GLU A 315 10.81 28.59 -12.06
CA GLU A 315 11.18 29.99 -12.25
C GLU A 315 11.99 30.06 -13.54
N ASP A 316 11.55 30.89 -14.49
CA ASP A 316 12.39 31.22 -15.61
C ASP A 316 13.58 32.01 -15.04
N LEU A 317 14.67 31.29 -14.76
CA LEU A 317 15.94 31.91 -14.51
C LEU A 317 16.19 32.75 -15.77
N LEU A 318 16.11 34.09 -15.64
CA LEU A 318 16.56 35.00 -16.68
C LEU A 318 17.93 34.50 -17.08
N GLU A 319 18.05 33.94 -18.29
CA GLU A 319 19.37 33.69 -18.87
C GLU A 319 20.13 34.94 -18.62
N SER A 320 21.27 34.84 -17.96
CA SER A 320 22.14 35.99 -17.73
C SER A 320 22.35 36.62 -19.10
N LEU A 321 21.63 37.71 -19.36
CA LEU A 321 21.86 38.46 -20.56
C LEU A 321 23.37 38.72 -20.62
N PRO A 322 24.03 38.47 -21.78
CA PRO A 322 25.43 38.74 -21.87
C PRO A 322 25.63 40.18 -21.38
N VAL A 323 26.44 40.33 -20.35
CA VAL A 323 26.80 41.60 -19.81
C VAL A 323 27.55 42.31 -20.96
N GLU A 324 26.84 43.08 -21.78
CA GLU A 324 27.49 44.03 -22.61
C GLU A 324 28.30 44.89 -21.65
N THR A 325 29.62 44.87 -21.82
CA THR A 325 30.60 45.63 -21.04
C THR A 325 30.08 47.05 -20.89
N ALA A 326 29.44 47.28 -19.76
CA ALA A 326 28.77 48.51 -19.44
C ALA A 326 29.77 49.68 -19.51
N ARG A 327 29.32 50.78 -20.04
CA ARG A 327 29.99 52.07 -19.95
C ARG A 327 30.43 52.29 -18.50
N GLU A 328 31.65 52.78 -18.33
CA GLU A 328 32.40 52.88 -17.06
C GLU A 328 31.72 53.68 -15.92
N GLN A 329 30.45 54.04 -16.00
CA GLN A 329 29.84 55.00 -15.06
C GLN A 329 28.66 54.52 -14.22
N GLU A 330 27.99 53.42 -14.56
CA GLU A 330 26.80 52.96 -13.77
C GLU A 330 26.77 51.43 -13.66
N ALA A 331 26.95 50.92 -12.43
CA ALA A 331 26.89 49.49 -12.17
C ALA A 331 25.44 48.96 -12.11
N ILE A 332 24.51 49.73 -11.59
CA ILE A 332 23.08 49.42 -11.50
C ILE A 332 22.31 50.75 -11.60
N SER A 333 21.39 50.89 -12.56
CA SER A 333 20.44 51.99 -12.65
C SER A 333 19.03 51.47 -12.57
N ALA A 334 18.19 52.11 -11.78
CA ALA A 334 16.77 51.81 -11.68
C ALA A 334 15.94 53.07 -11.91
N GLU A 335 15.02 53.06 -12.88
CA GLU A 335 14.17 54.20 -13.22
C GLU A 335 12.70 53.87 -12.98
N LYS A 336 12.04 54.58 -12.06
CA LYS A 336 10.60 54.47 -11.73
C LYS A 336 10.12 53.07 -11.47
N VAL A 337 10.93 52.27 -10.77
CA VAL A 337 10.63 50.85 -10.44
C VAL A 337 9.54 50.80 -9.38
N SER A 338 8.46 50.10 -9.70
CA SER A 338 7.41 49.79 -8.76
C SER A 338 7.28 48.25 -8.65
N PHE A 339 7.16 47.73 -7.43
CA PHE A 339 7.03 46.30 -7.19
C PHE A 339 5.96 46.02 -6.15
N THR A 340 5.06 45.11 -6.50
CA THR A 340 4.00 44.59 -5.59
C THR A 340 4.11 43.09 -5.47
N TYR A 341 4.16 42.56 -4.25
CA TYR A 341 4.07 41.12 -4.03
C TYR A 341 2.70 40.60 -4.46
N PRO A 342 2.59 39.42 -5.08
CA PRO A 342 1.32 38.87 -5.60
C PRO A 342 0.19 38.77 -4.57
N THR A 343 0.53 38.73 -3.26
CA THR A 343 -0.43 38.61 -2.14
C THR A 343 -0.64 39.92 -1.38
N ALA A 344 0.06 41.00 -1.77
CA ALA A 344 -0.04 42.28 -1.09
C ALA A 344 -1.12 43.19 -1.75
N SER A 345 -1.85 43.91 -0.93
CA SER A 345 -2.85 44.91 -1.37
C SER A 345 -2.25 46.26 -1.69
N SER A 346 -0.99 46.50 -1.35
CA SER A 346 -0.23 47.75 -1.61
C SER A 346 1.15 47.42 -2.17
N PRO A 347 1.73 48.29 -3.00
CA PRO A 347 3.07 48.13 -3.53
C PRO A 347 4.11 48.16 -2.41
N ALA A 348 5.11 47.27 -2.50
CA ALA A 348 6.25 47.25 -1.60
C ALA A 348 7.31 48.33 -1.99
N LEU A 349 7.41 48.61 -3.26
CA LEU A 349 8.19 49.70 -3.84
C LEU A 349 7.30 50.49 -4.79
N GLU A 350 7.36 51.80 -4.76
CA GLU A 350 6.57 52.67 -5.64
C GLU A 350 7.45 53.79 -6.19
N ASN A 351 7.59 53.79 -7.51
CA ASN A 351 8.26 54.85 -8.27
C ASN A 351 9.69 55.18 -7.78
N ILE A 352 10.48 54.14 -7.48
CA ILE A 352 11.88 54.29 -6.99
C ILE A 352 12.81 54.42 -8.18
N SER A 353 13.65 55.46 -8.16
CA SER A 353 14.73 55.68 -9.12
C SER A 353 16.04 55.88 -8.36
N PHE A 354 17.11 55.25 -8.83
CA PHE A 354 18.48 55.44 -8.34
C PHE A 354 19.49 55.00 -9.41
N ASP A 355 20.66 55.56 -9.34
CA ASP A 355 21.81 55.28 -10.18
C ASP A 355 23.00 54.83 -9.35
#